data_6fe2c9ca3bfb9d90bae5630219440bf3
#
_entry.id   6fe2c9ca3bfb9d90bae5630219440bf3
#
_cell.length_a   1.000
_cell.length_b   1.000
_cell.length_c   1.000
_cell.angle_alpha   90.00
_cell.angle_beta   90.00
_cell.angle_gamma   90.00
#
_symmetry.space_group_name_H-M   'P 1'
#
loop_
_entity.id
_entity.type
_entity.pdbx_description
1 polymer ?
#
loop_
_entity_poly.entity_id
_entity_poly.type
_entity_poly.pdbx_seq_one_letter_code
_entity_poly.pdbx_strand_id
1 'polypeptide(L)'
;MINKTLITLALVFSAGTVMATNSPITGSVEPKCSVWTEVSGVYGHPLPYKLSTLPADGGVKASIRVDVAQADYYKTRFTHPNSFSSSPPLTDSVAWTGSTIVGVVSVAAMSAYEAAKVTYNNVTEFNMTLAGSTWFTVHSTAQYGSTKSLPAGNYTAMIQAECIAK
;
A
#
# COMPACT_ATOMS: atom_id res chain seq x y z
N MET A 1 -45.72 -71.08 56.42
CA MET A 1 -44.32 -70.76 56.19
C MET A 1 -44.29 -69.92 54.91
N ILE A 2 -44.08 -68.61 55.01
CA ILE A 2 -44.07 -67.70 53.86
C ILE A 2 -42.60 -67.25 53.63
N ASN A 3 -41.99 -67.73 52.55
CA ASN A 3 -40.62 -67.32 52.12
C ASN A 3 -40.65 -65.97 51.49
N LYS A 4 -40.05 -64.98 52.14
CA LYS A 4 -39.86 -63.67 51.54
C LYS A 4 -38.53 -63.62 50.78
N THR A 5 -38.58 -63.69 49.46
CA THR A 5 -37.42 -63.48 48.59
C THR A 5 -37.18 -61.98 48.45
N LEU A 6 -36.06 -61.51 48.97
CA LEU A 6 -35.59 -60.15 48.78
C LEU A 6 -34.95 -60.05 47.39
N ILE A 7 -35.53 -59.28 46.50
CA ILE A 7 -34.93 -58.90 45.19
C ILE A 7 -34.13 -57.65 45.39
N THR A 8 -32.83 -57.74 45.38
CA THR A 8 -31.90 -56.60 45.40
C THR A 8 -31.74 -56.04 43.98
N LEU A 9 -32.34 -54.87 43.72
CA LEU A 9 -32.21 -54.19 42.47
C LEU A 9 -30.87 -53.39 42.47
N ALA A 10 -29.86 -53.89 41.74
CA ALA A 10 -28.59 -53.17 41.52
C ALA A 10 -28.80 -52.08 40.47
N LEU A 11 -28.81 -50.81 40.88
CA LEU A 11 -28.73 -49.66 39.95
C LEU A 11 -27.31 -49.52 39.45
N VAL A 12 -27.09 -49.87 38.17
CA VAL A 12 -25.84 -49.59 37.45
C VAL A 12 -25.90 -48.13 36.99
N PHE A 13 -25.20 -47.24 37.68
CA PHE A 13 -24.95 -45.87 37.19
C PHE A 13 -23.84 -46.00 36.10
N SER A 14 -24.26 -45.95 34.83
CA SER A 14 -23.35 -45.68 33.73
C SER A 14 -22.88 -44.23 33.81
N ALA A 15 -21.67 -43.99 34.27
CA ALA A 15 -21.00 -42.68 34.17
C ALA A 15 -20.79 -42.37 32.67
N GLY A 16 -21.69 -41.61 32.09
CA GLY A 16 -21.49 -41.07 30.75
C GLY A 16 -20.32 -40.11 30.74
N THR A 17 -19.27 -40.45 30.03
CA THR A 17 -18.14 -39.56 29.79
C THR A 17 -18.63 -38.40 28.93
N VAL A 18 -18.75 -37.20 29.53
CA VAL A 18 -19.01 -35.96 28.79
C VAL A 18 -17.73 -35.63 28.01
N MET A 19 -17.75 -35.90 26.72
CA MET A 19 -16.66 -35.45 25.82
C MET A 19 -16.88 -33.96 25.52
N ALA A 20 -15.94 -33.13 26.00
CA ALA A 20 -15.88 -31.74 25.57
C ALA A 20 -15.39 -31.70 24.13
N THR A 21 -16.19 -31.17 23.22
CA THR A 21 -15.79 -30.95 21.83
C THR A 21 -15.33 -29.50 21.68
N ASN A 22 -14.11 -29.31 21.17
CA ASN A 22 -13.62 -27.99 20.79
C ASN A 22 -14.17 -27.66 19.39
N SER A 23 -14.97 -26.61 19.30
CA SER A 23 -15.45 -26.09 18.02
C SER A 23 -14.60 -24.88 17.63
N PRO A 24 -13.84 -24.93 16.50
CA PRO A 24 -13.07 -23.78 16.06
C PRO A 24 -14.03 -22.68 15.57
N ILE A 25 -13.78 -21.46 16.00
CA ILE A 25 -14.40 -20.27 15.43
C ILE A 25 -13.40 -19.68 14.46
N THR A 26 -13.72 -19.72 13.17
CA THR A 26 -12.88 -19.16 12.12
C THR A 26 -13.50 -17.86 11.60
N GLY A 27 -12.67 -16.84 11.40
CA GLY A 27 -13.06 -15.57 10.80
C GLY A 27 -11.95 -15.10 9.84
N SER A 28 -12.34 -14.46 8.75
CA SER A 28 -11.42 -13.75 7.87
C SER A 28 -11.68 -12.24 7.99
N VAL A 29 -10.61 -11.46 8.04
CA VAL A 29 -10.68 -10.00 7.95
C VAL A 29 -10.14 -9.60 6.60
N GLU A 30 -10.99 -9.02 5.77
CA GLU A 30 -10.55 -8.48 4.49
C GLU A 30 -9.71 -7.22 4.67
N PRO A 31 -8.75 -6.96 3.76
CA PRO A 31 -7.98 -5.72 3.79
C PRO A 31 -8.90 -4.50 3.74
N LYS A 32 -8.70 -3.58 4.66
CA LYS A 32 -9.48 -2.34 4.78
C LYS A 32 -8.75 -1.14 4.16
N CYS A 33 -7.75 -1.39 3.32
CA CYS A 33 -7.00 -0.40 2.56
C CYS A 33 -6.75 -0.91 1.14
N SER A 34 -7.03 -0.07 0.15
CA SER A 34 -6.77 -0.38 -1.26
C SER A 34 -6.07 0.78 -1.95
N VAL A 35 -5.27 0.44 -2.96
CA VAL A 35 -4.45 1.38 -3.75
C VAL A 35 -4.82 1.24 -5.23
N TRP A 36 -5.09 2.37 -5.88
CA TRP A 36 -5.50 2.44 -7.27
C TRP A 36 -4.69 3.47 -8.05
N THR A 37 -4.22 3.12 -9.24
CA THR A 37 -3.67 4.11 -10.17
C THR A 37 -4.81 4.78 -10.91
N GLU A 38 -5.02 6.08 -10.69
CA GLU A 38 -6.03 6.88 -11.36
C GLU A 38 -5.47 7.51 -12.65
N VAL A 39 -4.25 8.02 -12.58
CA VAL A 39 -3.54 8.60 -13.71
C VAL A 39 -2.12 8.07 -13.74
N SER A 40 -1.72 7.48 -14.85
CA SER A 40 -0.33 7.11 -15.10
C SER A 40 0.51 8.36 -15.38
N GLY A 41 1.69 8.42 -14.77
CA GLY A 41 2.64 9.50 -15.07
C GLY A 41 3.19 9.40 -16.49
N VAL A 42 3.48 10.55 -17.08
CA VAL A 42 4.16 10.64 -18.39
C VAL A 42 5.36 11.55 -18.27
N TYR A 43 6.50 11.11 -18.76
CA TYR A 43 7.69 11.95 -18.80
C TYR A 43 7.62 12.95 -19.96
N GLY A 44 7.79 14.22 -19.64
CA GLY A 44 8.23 15.24 -20.59
C GLY A 44 9.76 15.22 -20.70
N HIS A 45 10.29 15.78 -21.78
CA HIS A 45 11.73 15.85 -22.10
C HIS A 45 12.15 17.31 -22.28
N PRO A 46 12.21 18.11 -21.19
CA PRO A 46 12.48 19.54 -21.26
C PRO A 46 13.90 19.88 -21.66
N LEU A 47 14.85 18.98 -21.39
CA LEU A 47 16.29 19.12 -21.69
C LEU A 47 16.84 17.80 -22.22
N PRO A 48 17.87 17.80 -23.06
CA PRO A 48 18.43 16.59 -23.67
C PRO A 48 18.82 15.48 -22.68
N TYR A 49 19.10 15.85 -21.44
CA TYR A 49 19.53 14.94 -20.37
C TYR A 49 18.51 14.74 -19.27
N LYS A 50 17.27 15.28 -19.39
CA LYS A 50 16.28 15.28 -18.32
C LYS A 50 14.93 14.77 -18.78
N LEU A 51 14.38 13.82 -18.03
CA LEU A 51 12.97 13.42 -18.07
C LEU A 51 12.28 13.87 -16.80
N SER A 52 11.04 14.36 -16.91
CA SER A 52 10.32 14.90 -15.77
C SER A 52 8.81 14.71 -15.94
N THR A 53 8.12 14.32 -14.89
CA THR A 53 6.66 14.26 -14.88
C THR A 53 5.99 15.60 -14.52
N LEU A 54 6.77 16.67 -14.34
CA LEU A 54 6.21 17.99 -14.06
C LEU A 54 5.50 18.56 -15.30
N PRO A 55 4.29 19.14 -15.14
CA PRO A 55 3.59 19.81 -16.25
C PRO A 55 4.40 20.94 -16.88
N ALA A 56 5.18 21.68 -16.10
CA ALA A 56 6.07 22.72 -16.61
C ALA A 56 7.17 22.19 -17.54
N ASP A 57 7.50 20.92 -17.41
CA ASP A 57 8.46 20.19 -18.24
C ASP A 57 7.80 19.40 -19.39
N GLY A 58 6.49 19.61 -19.62
CA GLY A 58 5.70 18.86 -20.62
C GLY A 58 5.30 17.46 -20.17
N GLY A 59 5.46 17.12 -18.89
CA GLY A 59 5.11 15.84 -18.31
C GLY A 59 3.71 15.80 -17.70
N VAL A 60 3.32 14.62 -17.22
CA VAL A 60 2.09 14.39 -16.46
C VAL A 60 2.48 13.68 -15.16
N LYS A 61 2.06 14.24 -14.02
CA LYS A 61 2.24 13.61 -12.72
C LYS A 61 1.34 12.38 -12.59
N ALA A 62 1.83 11.33 -11.94
CA ALA A 62 0.96 10.21 -11.58
C ALA A 62 -0.01 10.62 -10.46
N SER A 63 -1.23 10.07 -10.51
CA SER A 63 -2.21 10.19 -9.43
C SER A 63 -2.58 8.80 -8.93
N ILE A 64 -2.42 8.58 -7.63
CA ILE A 64 -2.67 7.32 -6.96
C ILE A 64 -3.69 7.55 -5.85
N ARG A 65 -4.83 6.86 -5.93
CA ARG A 65 -5.86 6.88 -4.90
C ARG A 65 -5.61 5.79 -3.88
N VAL A 66 -5.76 6.14 -2.63
CA VAL A 66 -5.75 5.23 -1.49
C VAL A 66 -7.07 5.35 -0.75
N ASP A 67 -7.77 4.23 -0.63
CA ASP A 67 -9.04 4.13 0.10
C ASP A 67 -8.80 3.38 1.41
N VAL A 68 -9.13 4.00 2.52
CA VAL A 68 -8.97 3.43 3.87
C VAL A 68 -10.34 3.36 4.55
N ALA A 69 -10.78 2.14 4.87
CA ALA A 69 -12.05 1.94 5.57
C ALA A 69 -11.93 1.99 7.10
N GLN A 70 -10.71 1.87 7.63
CA GLN A 70 -10.46 1.87 9.07
C GLN A 70 -9.35 2.86 9.43
N ALA A 71 -9.72 3.91 10.18
CA ALA A 71 -8.83 4.93 10.67
C ALA A 71 -7.70 4.35 11.56
N ASP A 72 -6.52 4.97 11.53
CA ASP A 72 -5.35 4.67 12.36
C ASP A 72 -4.76 3.25 12.24
N TYR A 73 -5.27 2.42 11.35
CA TYR A 73 -4.82 1.04 11.20
C TYR A 73 -3.73 0.86 10.15
N TYR A 74 -3.62 1.81 9.21
CA TYR A 74 -2.70 1.71 8.07
C TYR A 74 -1.78 2.91 7.96
N LYS A 75 -0.64 2.68 7.35
CA LYS A 75 0.18 3.69 6.68
C LYS A 75 0.27 3.39 5.20
N THR A 76 0.37 4.41 4.36
CA THR A 76 0.63 4.27 2.94
C THR A 76 2.08 4.61 2.66
N ARG A 77 2.76 3.76 1.89
CA ARG A 77 4.15 3.95 1.48
C ARG A 77 4.23 4.11 -0.02
N PHE A 78 4.96 5.12 -0.47
CA PHE A 78 5.32 5.36 -1.87
C PHE A 78 6.82 5.22 -2.03
N THR A 79 7.26 4.31 -2.90
CA THR A 79 8.66 4.17 -3.28
C THR A 79 8.83 4.76 -4.68
N HIS A 80 9.65 5.81 -4.76
CA HIS A 80 9.99 6.47 -6.01
C HIS A 80 11.00 5.64 -6.80
N PRO A 81 11.02 5.74 -8.14
CA PRO A 81 11.98 5.01 -8.93
C PRO A 81 13.40 5.49 -8.65
N ASN A 82 14.33 4.56 -8.67
CA ASN A 82 15.78 4.77 -8.64
C ASN A 82 16.49 4.19 -9.88
N SER A 83 15.70 3.62 -10.79
CA SER A 83 16.16 3.10 -12.08
C SER A 83 15.00 3.08 -13.07
N PHE A 84 15.29 3.02 -14.36
CA PHE A 84 14.30 2.68 -15.36
C PHE A 84 14.00 1.18 -15.32
N SER A 85 12.73 0.81 -15.39
CA SER A 85 12.30 -0.56 -15.63
C SER A 85 12.48 -0.98 -17.09
N SER A 86 12.48 0.00 -18.00
CA SER A 86 12.82 -0.17 -19.42
C SER A 86 13.44 1.13 -19.95
N SER A 87 14.54 1.01 -20.68
CA SER A 87 15.23 2.12 -21.35
C SER A 87 16.14 1.59 -22.44
N PRO A 88 16.57 2.44 -23.38
CA PRO A 88 17.78 2.15 -24.19
C PRO A 88 19.02 1.94 -23.29
N PRO A 89 20.07 1.28 -23.79
CA PRO A 89 21.31 1.13 -23.04
C PRO A 89 21.88 2.50 -22.61
N LEU A 90 22.12 2.65 -21.32
CA LEU A 90 22.71 3.85 -20.72
C LEU A 90 24.16 3.55 -20.34
N THR A 91 25.05 4.47 -20.66
CA THR A 91 26.51 4.35 -20.38
C THR A 91 26.92 5.18 -19.16
N ASP A 92 26.00 5.91 -18.57
CA ASP A 92 26.24 6.78 -17.42
C ASP A 92 25.13 6.62 -16.37
N SER A 93 25.39 7.16 -15.18
CA SER A 93 24.43 7.14 -14.07
C SER A 93 23.25 8.09 -14.33
N VAL A 94 22.12 7.75 -13.73
CA VAL A 94 20.90 8.57 -13.70
C VAL A 94 20.68 9.04 -12.26
N ALA A 95 20.63 10.34 -12.07
CA ALA A 95 20.21 10.93 -10.80
C ALA A 95 18.69 11.01 -10.75
N TRP A 96 18.12 10.48 -9.69
CA TRP A 96 16.67 10.44 -9.47
C TRP A 96 16.26 11.39 -8.38
N THR A 97 15.18 12.12 -8.63
CA THR A 97 14.47 12.90 -7.62
C THR A 97 12.97 12.69 -7.77
N GLY A 98 12.26 12.76 -6.68
CA GLY A 98 10.81 12.59 -6.70
C GLY A 98 10.17 13.11 -5.44
N SER A 99 8.86 13.30 -5.50
CA SER A 99 8.06 13.68 -4.34
C SER A 99 6.65 13.13 -4.46
N THR A 100 6.06 12.80 -3.32
CA THR A 100 4.64 12.49 -3.19
C THR A 100 4.01 13.55 -2.31
N ILE A 101 2.91 14.12 -2.78
CA ILE A 101 2.13 15.14 -2.06
C ILE A 101 0.68 14.71 -1.97
N VAL A 102 -0.01 15.19 -0.94
CA VAL A 102 -1.46 15.05 -0.84
C VAL A 102 -2.10 15.96 -1.91
N GLY A 103 -2.86 15.36 -2.81
CA GLY A 103 -3.60 16.09 -3.85
C GLY A 103 -5.03 16.39 -3.41
N VAL A 104 -5.97 15.50 -3.76
CA VAL A 104 -7.39 15.61 -3.41
C VAL A 104 -7.68 14.71 -2.21
N VAL A 105 -8.63 15.10 -1.36
CA VAL A 105 -9.05 14.35 -0.16
C VAL A 105 -10.57 14.31 -0.06
N SER A 106 -11.12 13.18 0.37
CA SER A 106 -12.57 13.03 0.62
C SER A 106 -13.02 13.68 1.93
N VAL A 107 -12.11 13.86 2.88
CA VAL A 107 -12.34 14.50 4.17
C VAL A 107 -11.30 15.60 4.36
N ALA A 108 -11.73 16.83 4.59
CA ALA A 108 -10.86 18.01 4.66
C ALA A 108 -9.67 17.86 5.64
N ALA A 109 -9.89 17.20 6.78
CA ALA A 109 -8.84 16.96 7.78
C ALA A 109 -7.68 16.08 7.28
N MET A 110 -7.87 15.27 6.21
CA MET A 110 -6.81 14.47 5.60
C MET A 110 -5.72 15.34 4.94
N SER A 111 -5.99 16.62 4.66
CA SER A 111 -4.97 17.55 4.14
C SER A 111 -3.77 17.69 5.10
N ALA A 112 -3.97 17.44 6.40
CA ALA A 112 -2.92 17.46 7.42
C ALA A 112 -1.88 16.35 7.22
N TYR A 113 -2.15 15.30 6.44
CA TYR A 113 -1.18 14.25 6.10
C TYR A 113 0.08 14.82 5.45
N GLU A 114 -0.04 15.91 4.68
CA GLU A 114 1.11 16.55 4.03
C GLU A 114 2.16 17.03 5.05
N ALA A 115 1.72 17.61 6.16
CA ALA A 115 2.61 18.12 7.21
C ALA A 115 3.20 16.98 8.07
N ALA A 116 2.54 15.84 8.15
CA ALA A 116 2.92 14.70 8.97
C ALA A 116 3.65 13.59 8.19
N LYS A 117 3.87 13.76 6.88
CA LYS A 117 4.57 12.78 6.05
C LYS A 117 6.03 12.60 6.47
N VAL A 118 6.53 11.39 6.31
CA VAL A 118 7.93 11.04 6.55
C VAL A 118 8.55 10.68 5.21
N THR A 119 9.64 11.36 4.84
CA THR A 119 10.41 11.06 3.62
C THR A 119 11.82 10.65 4.02
N TYR A 120 12.28 9.50 3.52
CA TYR A 120 13.62 8.97 3.75
C TYR A 120 14.08 8.19 2.52
N ASN A 121 15.30 8.44 2.09
CA ASN A 121 15.82 7.95 0.82
C ASN A 121 14.84 8.29 -0.32
N ASN A 122 14.40 7.33 -1.11
CA ASN A 122 13.39 7.50 -2.16
C ASN A 122 11.98 7.03 -1.74
N VAL A 123 11.69 7.01 -0.44
CA VAL A 123 10.43 6.55 0.14
C VAL A 123 9.71 7.70 0.84
N THR A 124 8.39 7.78 0.65
CA THR A 124 7.52 8.71 1.40
C THR A 124 6.40 7.90 2.06
N GLU A 125 6.20 8.09 3.36
CA GLU A 125 5.14 7.44 4.14
C GLU A 125 4.14 8.46 4.69
N PHE A 126 2.86 8.06 4.71
CA PHE A 126 1.76 8.80 5.28
C PHE A 126 1.00 7.92 6.27
N ASN A 127 0.78 8.41 7.48
CA ASN A 127 -0.08 7.75 8.46
C ASN A 127 -1.54 8.03 8.12
N MET A 128 -2.33 6.98 7.86
CA MET A 128 -3.74 7.09 7.48
C MET A 128 -4.61 7.12 8.75
N THR A 129 -4.72 8.30 9.36
CA THR A 129 -5.42 8.50 10.65
C THR A 129 -6.93 8.65 10.52
N LEU A 130 -7.46 8.75 9.29
CA LEU A 130 -8.89 8.90 9.01
C LEU A 130 -9.34 7.86 7.98
N ALA A 131 -10.58 7.40 8.10
CA ALA A 131 -11.23 6.62 7.06
C ALA A 131 -11.68 7.52 5.91
N GLY A 132 -11.53 7.04 4.67
CA GLY A 132 -11.89 7.76 3.45
C GLY A 132 -10.86 7.59 2.34
N SER A 133 -10.96 8.44 1.33
CA SER A 133 -10.12 8.38 0.13
C SER A 133 -9.17 9.56 0.07
N THR A 134 -7.92 9.30 -0.28
CA THR A 134 -6.89 10.32 -0.52
C THR A 134 -6.24 10.07 -1.87
N TRP A 135 -6.18 11.10 -2.71
CA TRP A 135 -5.47 11.08 -3.99
C TRP A 135 -4.10 11.72 -3.79
N PHE A 136 -3.08 10.92 -3.98
CA PHE A 136 -1.69 11.37 -3.89
C PHE A 136 -1.19 11.69 -5.29
N THR A 137 -0.54 12.84 -5.43
CA THR A 137 0.13 13.24 -6.66
C THR A 137 1.61 12.91 -6.53
N VAL A 138 2.11 12.07 -7.45
CA VAL A 138 3.49 11.62 -7.45
C VAL A 138 4.24 12.20 -8.64
N HIS A 139 5.38 12.79 -8.34
CA HIS A 139 6.27 13.36 -9.32
C HIS A 139 7.61 12.65 -9.30
N SER A 140 8.21 12.51 -10.48
CA SER A 140 9.53 11.89 -10.66
C SER A 140 10.33 12.65 -11.72
N THR A 141 11.61 12.80 -11.48
CA THR A 141 12.59 13.34 -12.44
C THR A 141 13.78 12.41 -12.51
N ALA A 142 14.22 12.12 -13.73
CA ALA A 142 15.43 11.38 -14.04
C ALA A 142 16.39 12.28 -14.81
N GLN A 143 17.60 12.46 -14.30
CA GLN A 143 18.63 13.28 -14.94
C GLN A 143 19.83 12.39 -15.28
N TYR A 144 20.14 12.29 -16.57
CA TYR A 144 21.20 11.45 -17.10
C TYR A 144 22.50 12.24 -17.25
N GLY A 145 23.53 11.86 -16.50
CA GLY A 145 24.83 12.53 -16.53
C GLY A 145 24.73 14.06 -16.43
N SER A 146 25.80 14.76 -16.29
CA SER A 146 25.75 16.23 -16.20
C SER A 146 25.66 16.95 -17.55
N THR A 147 26.09 16.30 -18.64
CA THR A 147 26.22 16.93 -19.97
C THR A 147 25.83 16.01 -21.14
N LYS A 148 25.36 14.79 -20.86
CA LYS A 148 25.05 13.79 -21.89
C LYS A 148 23.59 13.80 -22.25
N SER A 149 23.28 13.68 -23.52
CA SER A 149 21.91 13.50 -23.99
C SER A 149 21.44 12.06 -23.73
N LEU A 150 20.18 11.91 -23.34
CA LEU A 150 19.52 10.61 -23.28
C LEU A 150 19.48 9.97 -24.66
N PRO A 151 19.84 8.69 -24.82
CA PRO A 151 19.68 7.96 -26.08
C PRO A 151 18.22 7.99 -26.56
N ALA A 152 18.01 8.00 -27.87
CA ALA A 152 16.66 7.91 -28.43
C ALA A 152 15.98 6.57 -28.07
N GLY A 153 14.74 6.62 -27.65
CA GLY A 153 13.94 5.44 -27.30
C GLY A 153 12.90 5.70 -26.23
N ASN A 154 12.24 4.64 -25.78
CA ASN A 154 11.22 4.70 -24.74
C ASN A 154 11.82 4.48 -23.36
N TYR A 155 11.33 5.25 -22.40
CA TYR A 155 11.75 5.19 -21.00
C TYR A 155 10.55 4.90 -20.11
N THR A 156 10.65 3.88 -19.29
CA THR A 156 9.63 3.54 -18.30
C THR A 156 10.28 3.42 -16.91
N ALA A 157 9.66 4.00 -15.91
CA ALA A 157 10.03 3.82 -14.52
C ALA A 157 8.80 3.49 -13.69
N MET A 158 8.95 2.74 -12.62
CA MET A 158 7.87 2.27 -11.78
C MET A 158 7.85 2.99 -10.44
N ILE A 159 6.68 3.46 -10.05
CA ILE A 159 6.39 3.92 -8.70
C ILE A 159 5.64 2.79 -8.00
N GLN A 160 6.09 2.39 -6.82
CA GLN A 160 5.38 1.43 -5.99
C GLN A 160 4.59 2.18 -4.92
N ALA A 161 3.32 1.81 -4.75
CA ALA A 161 2.48 2.32 -3.67
C ALA A 161 1.81 1.13 -2.96
N GLU A 162 1.85 1.13 -1.65
CA GLU A 162 1.33 0.03 -0.84
C GLU A 162 0.69 0.53 0.45
N CYS A 163 -0.32 -0.22 0.96
CA CYS A 163 -0.86 -0.07 2.30
C CYS A 163 -0.16 -1.05 3.23
N ILE A 164 0.32 -0.56 4.36
CA ILE A 164 1.00 -1.35 5.39
C ILE A 164 0.19 -1.24 6.67
N ALA A 165 -0.23 -2.37 7.25
CA ALA A 165 -0.83 -2.39 8.58
C ALA A 165 0.22 -1.97 9.62
N LYS A 166 -0.22 -1.23 10.64
CA LYS A 166 0.63 -0.78 11.76
C LYS A 166 0.74 -1.86 12.83
#